data_e88f6b8ec24b563ad2a8e874a8cf5c58
#
_entry.id   e88f6b8ec24b563ad2a8e874a8cf5c58
#
_cell.length_a   1.000
_cell.length_b   1.000
_cell.length_c   1.000
_cell.angle_alpha   90.00
_cell.angle_beta   90.00
_cell.angle_gamma   90.00
#
_symmetry.space_group_name_H-M   'P 1'
#
loop_
_entity.id
_entity.type
_entity.pdbx_description
1 polymer ?
#
loop_
_entity_poly.entity_id
_entity_poly.type
_entity_poly.pdbx_seq_one_letter_code
_entity_poly.pdbx_strand_id
1 'polypeptide(L)'
;SICTTRVVAGVGVPQLTAIEDCAEAAQASGTPIIADGGIKFSGDFAKAMAAGASTAMMGSAFAGTEEAPGEVFLFQGRSYKAYRGMGSLGAMSRGSADRYFQKEVSSDKLVPEGIEGQVPFKGPIGNIIHQMVGGLRAAMGYVGAKTIAELHEKAEFVQITGAGLSESHVHDVTMTREAPNYSIGR
;
A
#
# COMPACT_ATOMS: atom_id res chain seq x y z
N SER A 1 -2.25 4.05 -4.99
CA SER A 1 -1.28 3.43 -5.91
C SER A 1 -0.99 4.36 -7.07
N ILE A 2 0.23 4.30 -7.57
CA ILE A 2 0.70 5.08 -8.74
C ILE A 2 1.23 4.16 -9.85
N CYS A 3 1.19 2.85 -9.65
CA CYS A 3 1.48 1.85 -10.68
C CYS A 3 0.26 1.67 -11.59
N THR A 4 0.49 1.60 -12.90
CA THR A 4 -0.54 1.41 -13.93
C THR A 4 -0.37 0.11 -14.71
N THR A 5 0.56 -0.77 -14.33
CA THR A 5 0.83 -2.05 -15.02
C THR A 5 -0.43 -2.87 -15.26
N ARG A 6 -1.31 -2.98 -14.27
CA ARG A 6 -2.57 -3.75 -14.41
C ARG A 6 -3.51 -3.19 -15.49
N VAL A 7 -3.43 -1.90 -15.77
CA VAL A 7 -4.26 -1.23 -16.80
C VAL A 7 -3.55 -1.23 -18.14
N VAL A 8 -2.25 -0.93 -18.16
CA VAL A 8 -1.46 -0.81 -19.40
C VAL A 8 -1.10 -2.17 -19.99
N ALA A 9 -0.66 -3.11 -19.16
CA ALA A 9 -0.26 -4.45 -19.58
C ALA A 9 -1.36 -5.51 -19.39
N GLY A 10 -2.41 -5.22 -18.61
CA GLY A 10 -3.50 -6.17 -18.34
C GLY A 10 -3.09 -7.34 -17.45
N VAL A 11 -1.95 -7.23 -16.76
CA VAL A 11 -1.38 -8.31 -15.93
C VAL A 11 -1.39 -7.92 -14.46
N GLY A 12 -1.78 -8.86 -13.60
CA GLY A 12 -1.75 -8.68 -12.16
C GLY A 12 -2.66 -9.67 -11.44
N VAL A 13 -2.36 -9.90 -10.16
CA VAL A 13 -3.13 -10.75 -9.26
C VAL A 13 -3.64 -9.89 -8.10
N PRO A 14 -4.87 -10.11 -7.59
CA PRO A 14 -5.35 -9.45 -6.37
C PRO A 14 -4.36 -9.70 -5.22
N GLN A 15 -4.08 -8.65 -4.44
CA GLN A 15 -2.95 -8.67 -3.50
C GLN A 15 -3.08 -9.76 -2.43
N LEU A 16 -4.28 -9.99 -1.88
CA LEU A 16 -4.49 -11.02 -0.87
C LEU A 16 -4.15 -12.41 -1.42
N THR A 17 -4.70 -12.75 -2.60
CA THR A 17 -4.41 -14.01 -3.29
C THR A 17 -2.92 -14.18 -3.57
N ALA A 18 -2.25 -13.10 -4.04
CA ALA A 18 -0.81 -13.16 -4.31
C ALA A 18 0.02 -13.43 -3.05
N ILE A 19 -0.40 -12.89 -1.89
CA ILE A 19 0.28 -13.14 -0.62
C ILE A 19 0.07 -14.59 -0.19
N GLU A 20 -1.16 -15.10 -0.25
CA GLU A 20 -1.50 -16.48 0.10
C GLU A 20 -0.75 -17.49 -0.76
N ASP A 21 -0.79 -17.35 -2.08
CA ASP A 21 -0.07 -18.22 -3.02
C ASP A 21 1.45 -18.23 -2.77
N CYS A 22 2.04 -17.04 -2.54
CA CYS A 22 3.47 -16.92 -2.24
C CYS A 22 3.82 -17.49 -0.86
N ALA A 23 2.99 -17.28 0.16
CA ALA A 23 3.21 -17.80 1.49
C ALA A 23 3.15 -19.34 1.51
N GLU A 24 2.19 -19.93 0.81
CA GLU A 24 2.08 -21.38 0.63
C GLU A 24 3.33 -21.95 -0.06
N ALA A 25 3.74 -21.37 -1.18
CA ALA A 25 4.93 -21.81 -1.91
C ALA A 25 6.23 -21.68 -1.09
N ALA A 26 6.32 -20.65 -0.23
CA ALA A 26 7.50 -20.37 0.61
C ALA A 26 7.55 -21.22 1.88
N GLN A 27 6.47 -21.90 2.26
CA GLN A 27 6.35 -22.63 3.52
C GLN A 27 7.45 -23.68 3.69
N ALA A 28 7.73 -24.45 2.66
CA ALA A 28 8.74 -25.54 2.71
C ALA A 28 10.16 -25.01 2.90
N SER A 29 10.47 -23.81 2.41
CA SER A 29 11.80 -23.18 2.50
C SER A 29 11.94 -22.25 3.71
N GLY A 30 10.84 -21.88 4.36
CA GLY A 30 10.82 -20.84 5.41
C GLY A 30 11.18 -19.45 4.89
N THR A 31 11.01 -19.19 3.59
CA THR A 31 11.35 -17.90 2.99
C THR A 31 10.35 -16.83 3.42
N PRO A 32 10.77 -15.69 4.00
CA PRO A 32 9.85 -14.64 4.42
C PRO A 32 9.26 -13.92 3.21
N ILE A 33 7.97 -13.59 3.30
CA ILE A 33 7.23 -12.88 2.26
C ILE A 33 7.07 -11.40 2.61
N ILE A 34 7.34 -10.52 1.65
CA ILE A 34 7.10 -9.09 1.73
C ILE A 34 5.82 -8.76 0.96
N ALA A 35 4.77 -8.34 1.66
CA ALA A 35 3.55 -7.84 1.03
C ALA A 35 3.77 -6.42 0.51
N ASP A 36 3.90 -6.27 -0.82
CA ASP A 36 4.18 -4.98 -1.46
C ASP A 36 2.95 -4.45 -2.19
N GLY A 37 2.39 -3.36 -1.69
CA GLY A 37 1.30 -2.63 -2.31
C GLY A 37 -0.09 -2.96 -1.78
N GLY A 38 -1.07 -2.15 -2.19
CA GLY A 38 -2.48 -2.32 -1.81
C GLY A 38 -2.85 -1.86 -0.40
N ILE A 39 -1.90 -1.48 0.43
CA ILE A 39 -2.12 -1.10 1.84
C ILE A 39 -2.46 0.39 1.91
N LYS A 40 -3.71 0.70 2.22
CA LYS A 40 -4.23 2.06 2.43
C LYS A 40 -4.50 2.33 3.91
N PHE A 41 -5.10 1.37 4.59
CA PHE A 41 -5.49 1.42 5.99
C PHE A 41 -4.72 0.38 6.81
N SER A 42 -4.69 0.55 8.12
CA SER A 42 -4.10 -0.44 9.03
C SER A 42 -4.79 -1.80 8.95
N GLY A 43 -6.08 -1.84 8.60
CA GLY A 43 -6.80 -3.09 8.34
C GLY A 43 -6.25 -3.86 7.13
N ASP A 44 -5.80 -3.17 6.06
CA ASP A 44 -5.16 -3.83 4.93
C ASP A 44 -3.81 -4.43 5.33
N PHE A 45 -3.05 -3.73 6.18
CA PHE A 45 -1.81 -4.24 6.76
C PHE A 45 -2.07 -5.49 7.61
N ALA A 46 -3.08 -5.45 8.48
CA ALA A 46 -3.46 -6.60 9.30
C ALA A 46 -3.86 -7.81 8.45
N LYS A 47 -4.63 -7.60 7.36
CA LYS A 47 -5.00 -8.67 6.41
C LYS A 47 -3.78 -9.24 5.69
N ALA A 48 -2.85 -8.39 5.26
CA ALA A 48 -1.61 -8.85 4.62
C ALA A 48 -0.78 -9.75 5.55
N MET A 49 -0.66 -9.35 6.82
CA MET A 49 0.02 -10.16 7.84
C MET A 49 -0.72 -11.47 8.09
N ALA A 50 -2.05 -11.44 8.21
CA ALA A 50 -2.87 -12.64 8.43
C ALA A 50 -2.81 -13.62 7.26
N ALA A 51 -2.63 -13.13 6.02
CA ALA A 51 -2.50 -13.95 4.81
C ALA A 51 -1.12 -14.63 4.65
N GLY A 52 -0.20 -14.42 5.58
CA GLY A 52 1.11 -15.09 5.58
C GLY A 52 2.31 -14.17 5.26
N ALA A 53 2.11 -12.85 5.12
CA ALA A 53 3.24 -11.95 4.97
C ALA A 53 4.04 -11.84 6.26
N SER A 54 5.37 -11.77 6.14
CA SER A 54 6.29 -11.53 7.25
C SER A 54 6.53 -10.04 7.48
N THR A 55 6.48 -9.25 6.41
CA THR A 55 6.67 -7.79 6.40
C THR A 55 5.80 -7.14 5.34
N ALA A 56 5.68 -5.82 5.38
CA ALA A 56 4.92 -5.06 4.39
C ALA A 56 5.74 -3.89 3.83
N MET A 57 5.63 -3.68 2.51
CA MET A 57 6.17 -2.52 1.82
C MET A 57 5.03 -1.56 1.47
N MET A 58 5.20 -0.29 1.82
CA MET A 58 4.18 0.74 1.65
C MET A 58 4.76 1.93 0.87
N GLY A 59 4.18 2.26 -0.28
CA GLY A 59 4.57 3.42 -1.07
C GLY A 59 3.88 4.70 -0.59
N SER A 60 2.62 4.91 -0.97
CA SER A 60 1.88 6.15 -0.71
C SER A 60 1.68 6.47 0.77
N ALA A 61 1.64 5.46 1.65
CA ALA A 61 1.53 5.67 3.08
C ALA A 61 2.73 6.45 3.63
N PHE A 62 3.94 6.13 3.14
CA PHE A 62 5.19 6.74 3.59
C PHE A 62 5.68 7.89 2.70
N ALA A 63 5.23 7.98 1.44
CA ALA A 63 5.73 8.98 0.49
C ALA A 63 5.56 10.43 0.95
N GLY A 64 4.53 10.71 1.78
CA GLY A 64 4.28 12.04 2.35
C GLY A 64 4.99 12.32 3.67
N THR A 65 5.81 11.40 4.19
CA THR A 65 6.50 11.59 5.46
C THR A 65 7.71 12.51 5.35
N GLU A 66 8.14 13.05 6.48
CA GLU A 66 9.31 13.91 6.57
C GLU A 66 10.57 13.20 6.07
N GLU A 67 10.72 11.93 6.42
CA GLU A 67 11.88 11.09 6.08
C GLU A 67 11.89 10.60 4.61
N ALA A 68 10.75 10.66 3.91
CA ALA A 68 10.71 10.33 2.49
C ALA A 68 11.50 11.35 1.66
N PRO A 69 12.17 10.95 0.56
CA PRO A 69 12.89 11.89 -0.30
C PRO A 69 11.95 12.90 -0.95
N GLY A 70 12.49 14.05 -1.33
CA GLY A 70 11.77 15.15 -1.96
C GLY A 70 11.45 16.29 -0.99
N GLU A 71 11.23 17.46 -1.57
CA GLU A 71 10.93 18.68 -0.81
C GLU A 71 9.43 18.81 -0.52
N VAL A 72 9.10 19.47 0.58
CA VAL A 72 7.75 19.88 0.90
C VAL A 72 7.44 21.16 0.14
N PHE A 73 6.31 21.20 -0.54
CA PHE A 73 5.83 22.39 -1.25
C PHE A 73 4.37 22.69 -0.93
N LEU A 74 3.98 23.95 -1.09
CA LEU A 74 2.62 24.39 -0.87
C LEU A 74 1.81 24.30 -2.18
N PHE A 75 0.65 23.69 -2.10
CA PHE A 75 -0.32 23.66 -3.19
C PHE A 75 -1.72 23.85 -2.62
N GLN A 76 -2.46 24.85 -3.12
CA GLN A 76 -3.81 25.20 -2.65
C GLN A 76 -3.93 25.33 -1.12
N GLY A 77 -2.93 25.95 -0.49
CA GLY A 77 -2.90 26.20 0.96
C GLY A 77 -2.57 24.99 1.84
N ARG A 78 -2.14 23.87 1.24
CA ARG A 78 -1.73 22.64 1.95
C ARG A 78 -0.31 22.23 1.55
N SER A 79 0.37 21.56 2.46
CA SER A 79 1.71 21.01 2.21
C SER A 79 1.63 19.64 1.54
N TYR A 80 2.43 19.45 0.51
CA TYR A 80 2.52 18.21 -0.27
C TYR A 80 3.99 17.81 -0.49
N LYS A 81 4.21 16.55 -0.85
CA LYS A 81 5.45 16.03 -1.43
C LYS A 81 5.20 15.44 -2.80
N ALA A 82 6.16 15.56 -3.71
CA ALA A 82 6.14 14.88 -4.99
C ALA A 82 6.25 13.36 -4.77
N TYR A 83 5.47 12.60 -5.52
CA TYR A 83 5.48 11.15 -5.48
C TYR A 83 5.33 10.60 -6.90
N ARG A 84 6.27 9.75 -7.32
CA ARG A 84 6.27 9.16 -8.67
C ARG A 84 6.48 7.65 -8.63
N GLY A 85 5.83 6.96 -9.55
CA GLY A 85 6.03 5.53 -9.77
C GLY A 85 7.38 5.25 -10.42
N MET A 86 7.95 4.08 -10.12
CA MET A 86 9.18 3.60 -10.75
C MET A 86 9.05 3.48 -12.28
N GLY A 87 7.84 3.15 -12.77
CA GLY A 87 7.52 3.09 -14.21
C GLY A 87 6.98 4.38 -14.80
N SER A 88 7.07 5.52 -14.11
CA SER A 88 6.74 6.83 -14.68
C SER A 88 7.82 7.29 -15.66
N LEU A 89 7.45 8.15 -16.60
CA LEU A 89 8.41 8.72 -17.58
C LEU A 89 9.61 9.37 -16.91
N GLY A 90 9.37 10.18 -15.86
CA GLY A 90 10.43 10.86 -15.14
C GLY A 90 11.33 9.92 -14.30
N ALA A 91 10.84 8.77 -13.87
CA ALA A 91 11.67 7.77 -13.22
C ALA A 91 12.48 6.96 -14.25
N MET A 92 11.85 6.53 -15.35
CA MET A 92 12.50 5.75 -16.39
C MET A 92 13.62 6.53 -17.08
N SER A 93 13.43 7.82 -17.37
CA SER A 93 14.47 8.67 -17.93
C SER A 93 15.66 8.91 -16.99
N ARG A 94 15.53 8.61 -15.70
CA ARG A 94 16.59 8.71 -14.68
C ARG A 94 17.20 7.37 -14.28
N GLY A 95 16.90 6.27 -14.99
CA GLY A 95 17.57 4.99 -14.84
C GLY A 95 16.70 3.80 -14.47
N SER A 96 15.40 3.95 -14.19
CA SER A 96 14.54 2.80 -13.85
C SER A 96 13.94 2.07 -15.06
N ALA A 97 14.30 2.46 -16.28
CA ALA A 97 13.79 1.85 -17.52
C ALA A 97 14.19 0.37 -17.68
N ASP A 98 15.32 -0.04 -17.11
CA ASP A 98 15.79 -1.44 -17.10
C ASP A 98 14.81 -2.39 -16.39
N ARG A 99 14.18 -1.92 -15.32
CA ARG A 99 13.16 -2.66 -14.56
C ARG A 99 11.93 -3.02 -15.42
N TYR A 100 11.69 -2.26 -16.48
CA TYR A 100 10.54 -2.42 -17.39
C TYR A 100 10.98 -2.94 -18.78
N PHE A 101 12.18 -3.51 -18.87
CA PHE A 101 12.75 -4.04 -20.14
C PHE A 101 12.88 -2.98 -21.23
N GLN A 102 13.03 -1.71 -20.87
CA GLN A 102 13.06 -0.57 -21.79
C GLN A 102 14.38 0.22 -21.71
N LYS A 103 15.46 -0.38 -21.22
CA LYS A 103 16.75 0.27 -21.02
C LYS A 103 17.33 0.90 -22.30
N GLU A 104 17.13 0.23 -23.43
CA GLU A 104 17.67 0.65 -24.74
C GLU A 104 16.64 1.42 -25.60
N VAL A 105 15.47 1.68 -25.02
CA VAL A 105 14.39 2.42 -25.71
C VAL A 105 14.65 3.92 -25.55
N SER A 106 14.57 4.66 -26.67
CA SER A 106 14.68 6.12 -26.65
C SER A 106 13.56 6.75 -25.83
N SER A 107 13.83 7.86 -25.15
CA SER A 107 12.91 8.49 -24.20
C SER A 107 11.53 8.85 -24.78
N ASP A 108 11.46 9.13 -26.07
CA ASP A 108 10.24 9.43 -26.82
C ASP A 108 9.38 8.21 -27.14
N LYS A 109 9.93 7.00 -26.97
CA LYS A 109 9.26 5.72 -27.25
C LYS A 109 9.00 4.89 -25.99
N LEU A 110 9.32 5.42 -24.81
CA LEU A 110 9.04 4.73 -23.56
C LEU A 110 7.52 4.53 -23.37
N VAL A 111 7.14 3.34 -22.89
CA VAL A 111 5.77 3.01 -22.51
C VAL A 111 5.69 3.01 -20.97
N PRO A 112 5.13 4.05 -20.34
CA PRO A 112 5.10 4.15 -18.89
C PRO A 112 4.08 3.17 -18.28
N GLU A 113 4.46 2.61 -17.14
CA GLU A 113 3.61 1.78 -16.27
C GLU A 113 3.41 2.42 -14.89
N GLY A 114 3.53 3.72 -14.80
CA GLY A 114 3.35 4.50 -13.58
C GLY A 114 3.12 5.96 -13.89
N ILE A 115 2.60 6.67 -12.88
CA ILE A 115 2.32 8.10 -12.96
C ILE A 115 3.23 8.91 -12.03
N GLU A 116 3.25 10.21 -12.25
CA GLU A 116 3.81 11.20 -11.34
C GLU A 116 2.64 11.98 -10.70
N GLY A 117 2.75 12.25 -9.41
CA GLY A 117 1.72 12.94 -8.65
C GLY A 117 2.28 13.54 -7.38
N GLN A 118 1.39 13.91 -6.49
CA GLN A 118 1.71 14.46 -5.19
C GLN A 118 0.89 13.79 -4.10
N VAL A 119 1.44 13.75 -2.90
CA VAL A 119 0.76 13.23 -1.70
C VAL A 119 0.79 14.29 -0.61
N PRO A 120 -0.25 14.37 0.24
CA PRO A 120 -0.23 15.27 1.39
C PRO A 120 0.99 15.02 2.28
N PHE A 121 1.61 16.08 2.76
CA PHE A 121 2.64 15.97 3.79
C PHE A 121 2.02 15.50 5.10
N LYS A 122 2.64 14.51 5.74
CA LYS A 122 2.10 13.80 6.90
C LYS A 122 2.93 13.95 8.18
N GLY A 123 4.04 14.71 8.12
CA GLY A 123 4.99 14.81 9.24
C GLY A 123 5.82 13.54 9.43
N PRO A 124 6.31 13.28 10.66
CA PRO A 124 7.21 12.17 10.94
C PRO A 124 6.57 10.80 10.68
N ILE A 125 7.34 9.87 10.11
CA ILE A 125 6.91 8.49 9.80
C ILE A 125 6.45 7.72 11.06
N GLY A 126 7.03 8.02 12.21
CA GLY A 126 6.69 7.38 13.48
C GLY A 126 5.19 7.43 13.81
N ASN A 127 4.52 8.53 13.46
CA ASN A 127 3.08 8.67 13.66
C ASN A 127 2.28 7.68 12.81
N ILE A 128 2.71 7.46 11.57
CA ILE A 128 2.04 6.52 10.66
C ILE A 128 2.29 5.08 11.11
N ILE A 129 3.53 4.74 11.45
CA ILE A 129 3.88 3.42 11.99
C ILE A 129 3.06 3.12 13.25
N HIS A 130 2.92 4.09 14.15
CA HIS A 130 2.11 3.93 15.37
C HIS A 130 0.67 3.55 15.04
N GLN A 131 0.03 4.23 14.09
CA GLN A 131 -1.35 3.92 13.67
C GLN A 131 -1.44 2.55 12.97
N MET A 132 -0.49 2.21 12.11
CA MET A 132 -0.48 0.90 11.41
C MET A 132 -0.31 -0.25 12.39
N VAL A 133 0.65 -0.16 13.31
CA VAL A 133 0.89 -1.17 14.35
C VAL A 133 -0.29 -1.23 15.34
N GLY A 134 -0.87 -0.10 15.69
CA GLY A 134 -2.07 -0.03 16.53
C GLY A 134 -3.24 -0.79 15.91
N GLY A 135 -3.49 -0.61 14.61
CA GLY A 135 -4.53 -1.35 13.89
C GLY A 135 -4.26 -2.84 13.80
N LEU A 136 -2.99 -3.26 13.56
CA LEU A 136 -2.61 -4.67 13.60
C LEU A 136 -2.87 -5.30 15.00
N ARG A 137 -2.46 -4.60 16.06
CA ARG A 137 -2.72 -5.06 17.44
C ARG A 137 -4.20 -5.19 17.75
N ALA A 138 -5.03 -4.24 17.27
CA ALA A 138 -6.47 -4.33 17.40
C ALA A 138 -7.03 -5.57 16.67
N ALA A 139 -6.60 -5.82 15.43
CA ALA A 139 -7.00 -7.00 14.67
C ALA A 139 -6.59 -8.30 15.40
N MET A 140 -5.37 -8.37 15.89
CA MET A 140 -4.88 -9.51 16.69
C MET A 140 -5.74 -9.72 17.95
N GLY A 141 -6.14 -8.63 18.62
CA GLY A 141 -7.03 -8.69 19.77
C GLY A 141 -8.41 -9.27 19.42
N TYR A 142 -9.02 -8.83 18.32
CA TYR A 142 -10.31 -9.35 17.88
C TYR A 142 -10.25 -10.83 17.47
N VAL A 143 -9.16 -11.26 16.84
CA VAL A 143 -8.95 -12.66 16.42
C VAL A 143 -8.52 -13.55 17.61
N GLY A 144 -8.08 -12.95 18.72
CA GLY A 144 -7.55 -13.68 19.89
C GLY A 144 -6.13 -14.22 19.66
N ALA A 145 -5.35 -13.57 18.80
CA ALA A 145 -3.97 -13.95 18.48
C ALA A 145 -2.98 -13.14 19.32
N LYS A 146 -2.05 -13.80 20.00
CA LYS A 146 -0.99 -13.16 20.81
C LYS A 146 0.29 -12.90 20.00
N THR A 147 0.49 -13.66 18.92
CA THR A 147 1.65 -13.59 18.03
C THR A 147 1.21 -13.55 16.58
N ILE A 148 2.10 -13.16 15.67
CA ILE A 148 1.82 -13.20 14.22
C ILE A 148 1.58 -14.64 13.76
N ALA A 149 2.30 -15.62 14.29
CA ALA A 149 2.07 -17.03 13.98
C ALA A 149 0.63 -17.46 14.37
N GLU A 150 0.18 -17.09 15.56
CA GLU A 150 -1.22 -17.33 15.95
C GLU A 150 -2.23 -16.56 15.09
N LEU A 151 -1.87 -15.37 14.56
CA LEU A 151 -2.72 -14.63 13.64
C LEU A 151 -2.89 -15.40 12.32
N HIS A 152 -1.80 -15.99 11.78
CA HIS A 152 -1.87 -16.85 10.59
C HIS A 152 -2.78 -18.07 10.79
N GLU A 153 -2.75 -18.67 12.00
CA GLU A 153 -3.53 -19.87 12.30
C GLU A 153 -5.01 -19.60 12.57
N LYS A 154 -5.32 -18.44 13.15
CA LYS A 154 -6.67 -18.13 13.67
C LYS A 154 -7.49 -17.21 12.78
N ALA A 155 -6.84 -16.48 11.87
CA ALA A 155 -7.53 -15.53 11.03
C ALA A 155 -8.34 -16.26 9.95
N GLU A 156 -9.60 -15.87 9.82
CA GLU A 156 -10.48 -16.33 8.75
C GLU A 156 -10.88 -15.16 7.86
N PHE A 157 -10.80 -15.37 6.54
CA PHE A 157 -11.21 -14.38 5.56
C PHE A 157 -12.62 -14.65 5.08
N VAL A 158 -13.40 -13.58 4.98
CA VAL A 158 -14.76 -13.62 4.45
C VAL A 158 -14.83 -12.79 3.18
N GLN A 159 -15.33 -13.39 2.11
CA GLN A 159 -15.56 -12.65 0.87
C GLN A 159 -16.81 -11.78 1.02
N ILE A 160 -16.67 -10.49 0.73
CA ILE A 160 -17.76 -9.51 0.77
C ILE A 160 -18.05 -8.93 -0.62
N THR A 161 -19.24 -8.41 -0.82
CA THR A 161 -19.63 -7.68 -2.02
C THR A 161 -19.16 -6.23 -1.97
N GLY A 162 -19.28 -5.50 -3.09
CA GLY A 162 -19.06 -4.05 -3.09
C GLY A 162 -20.02 -3.30 -2.16
N ALA A 163 -21.25 -3.80 -1.96
CA ALA A 163 -22.19 -3.24 -0.99
C ALA A 163 -21.70 -3.47 0.46
N GLY A 164 -21.18 -4.67 0.78
CA GLY A 164 -20.57 -4.94 2.07
C GLY A 164 -19.31 -4.11 2.32
N LEU A 165 -18.53 -3.81 1.28
CA LEU A 165 -17.41 -2.88 1.41
C LEU A 165 -17.86 -1.46 1.73
N SER A 166 -18.91 -0.97 1.06
CA SER A 166 -19.48 0.36 1.34
C SER A 166 -20.04 0.45 2.76
N GLU A 167 -20.71 -0.60 3.22
CA GLU A 167 -21.23 -0.68 4.59
C GLU A 167 -20.11 -0.71 5.65
N SER A 168 -18.95 -1.30 5.32
CA SER A 168 -17.77 -1.35 6.20
C SER A 168 -17.10 0.01 6.40
N HIS A 169 -17.35 0.99 5.53
CA HIS A 169 -16.91 2.36 5.68
C HIS A 169 -17.95 3.20 6.44
N VAL A 170 -17.52 4.34 6.95
CA VAL A 170 -18.45 5.31 7.56
C VAL A 170 -19.49 5.74 6.53
N HIS A 171 -20.77 5.60 6.87
CA HIS A 171 -21.91 5.92 6.01
C HIS A 171 -23.01 6.63 6.81
N ASP A 172 -23.94 7.29 6.10
CA ASP A 172 -25.12 8.01 6.65
C ASP A 172 -24.80 9.11 7.70
N VAL A 173 -23.56 9.59 7.72
CA VAL A 173 -23.12 10.69 8.57
C VAL A 173 -22.21 11.64 7.82
N THR A 174 -22.22 12.92 8.20
CA THR A 174 -21.24 13.89 7.71
C THR A 174 -20.05 13.91 8.66
N MET A 175 -18.88 13.59 8.14
CA MET A 175 -17.66 13.63 8.94
C MET A 175 -17.28 15.08 9.26
N THR A 176 -17.28 15.44 10.52
CA THR A 176 -16.89 16.78 11.01
C THR A 176 -15.42 16.83 11.43
N ARG A 177 -14.82 15.67 11.77
CA ARG A 177 -13.42 15.53 12.13
C ARG A 177 -12.90 14.17 11.66
N GLU A 178 -11.81 14.17 10.89
CA GLU A 178 -11.12 12.95 10.49
C GLU A 178 -10.38 12.31 11.66
N ALA A 179 -10.33 10.97 11.69
CA ALA A 179 -9.47 10.23 12.60
C ALA A 179 -8.04 10.15 11.99
N PRO A 180 -6.99 10.07 12.82
CA PRO A 180 -5.61 10.02 12.31
C PRO A 180 -5.31 8.79 11.45
N ASN A 181 -6.12 7.74 11.56
CA ASN A 181 -5.99 6.47 10.84
C ASN A 181 -7.14 6.22 9.84
N TYR A 182 -8.06 7.17 9.70
CA TYR A 182 -9.17 7.05 8.76
C TYR A 182 -9.47 8.39 8.10
N SER A 183 -9.22 8.46 6.80
CA SER A 183 -9.63 9.56 5.93
C SER A 183 -10.20 8.97 4.64
N ILE A 184 -11.31 9.52 4.19
CA ILE A 184 -11.84 9.21 2.85
C ILE A 184 -11.12 10.19 1.91
N GLY A 185 -10.21 9.66 1.08
CA GLY A 185 -9.52 10.46 0.06
C GLY A 185 -10.54 11.16 -0.82
N ARG A 186 -10.48 12.48 -0.83
CA ARG A 186 -11.24 13.34 -1.75
C ARG A 186 -10.54 13.38 -3.09
#